data_220169da066772af5df5316a03886e47
#
_entry.id   220169da066772af5df5316a03886e47
#
_cell.length_a   1.000
_cell.length_b   1.000
_cell.length_c   1.000
_cell.angle_alpha   90.00
_cell.angle_beta   90.00
_cell.angle_gamma   90.00
#
_symmetry.space_group_name_H-M   'P 1'
#
loop_
_entity.id
_entity.type
_entity.pdbx_description
1 polymer ?
#
loop_
_entity_poly.entity_id
_entity_poly.type
_entity_poly.pdbx_seq_one_letter_code
_entity_poly.pdbx_strand_id
1 'polypeptide(L)'
;LIAGRDILVKYFLSTITNKILNKNFIMSDLAKKSCIPCRGGVPPLKGTQLADLQEKLKNDWKIINEHHLEKEYSFKNFKEALDFTIKVGELAENQDHHPDIFLTWGKVKVTIWTHKIDGLTESDFIFAAKTDREL
;
A
#
# COMPACT_ATOMS: atom_id res chain seq x y z
N LEU A 1 10.01 7.14 46.21
CA LEU A 1 8.82 6.40 45.79
C LEU A 1 8.18 6.91 44.50
N ILE A 2 8.62 8.05 43.94
CA ILE A 2 8.07 8.63 42.71
C ILE A 2 8.92 8.29 41.46
N ALA A 3 10.17 7.85 41.61
CA ALA A 3 11.12 7.54 40.54
C ALA A 3 10.77 6.31 39.67
N GLY A 4 9.99 5.36 40.20
CA GLY A 4 9.66 4.12 39.48
C GLY A 4 8.55 4.25 38.41
N ARG A 5 7.67 5.24 38.53
CA ARG A 5 6.58 5.48 37.57
C ARG A 5 7.05 6.18 36.30
N ASP A 6 8.01 7.09 36.43
CA ASP A 6 8.53 7.85 35.26
C ASP A 6 9.41 7.01 34.33
N ILE A 7 10.08 5.99 34.83
CA ILE A 7 10.91 5.08 34.03
C ILE A 7 10.04 4.17 33.16
N LEU A 8 8.96 3.60 33.71
CA LEU A 8 8.02 2.75 32.98
C LEU A 8 7.27 3.51 31.86
N VAL A 9 6.86 4.74 32.11
CA VAL A 9 6.22 5.61 31.12
C VAL A 9 7.18 5.96 29.98
N LYS A 10 8.44 6.27 30.30
CA LYS A 10 9.48 6.55 29.29
C LYS A 10 9.80 5.32 28.44
N TYR A 11 9.89 4.13 29.03
CA TYR A 11 10.07 2.88 28.27
C TYR A 11 8.88 2.57 27.37
N PHE A 12 7.64 2.76 27.87
CA PHE A 12 6.42 2.51 27.11
C PHE A 12 6.30 3.48 25.91
N LEU A 13 6.53 4.77 26.12
CA LEU A 13 6.55 5.80 25.07
C LEU A 13 7.66 5.57 24.04
N SER A 14 8.87 5.18 24.50
CA SER A 14 10.00 4.85 23.61
C SER A 14 9.68 3.63 22.71
N THR A 15 9.03 2.61 23.25
CA THR A 15 8.67 1.41 22.49
C THR A 15 7.58 1.70 21.45
N ILE A 16 6.60 2.54 21.78
CA ILE A 16 5.56 2.98 20.85
C ILE A 16 6.15 3.87 19.75
N THR A 17 7.01 4.82 20.10
CA THR A 17 7.67 5.73 19.14
C THR A 17 8.57 4.95 18.19
N ASN A 18 9.34 3.97 18.67
CA ASN A 18 10.17 3.12 17.82
C ASN A 18 9.32 2.23 16.89
N LYS A 19 8.16 1.74 17.33
CA LYS A 19 7.27 0.93 16.51
C LYS A 19 6.60 1.76 15.40
N ILE A 20 6.24 3.02 15.71
CA ILE A 20 5.66 3.96 14.74
C ILE A 20 6.72 4.43 13.73
N LEU A 21 7.92 4.77 14.20
CA LEU A 21 9.05 5.16 13.34
C LEU A 21 9.48 4.02 12.42
N ASN A 22 9.52 2.79 12.92
CA ASN A 22 9.89 1.61 12.12
C ASN A 22 8.83 1.30 11.05
N LYS A 23 7.54 1.46 11.38
CA LYS A 23 6.43 1.25 10.43
C LYS A 23 6.45 2.30 9.30
N ASN A 24 6.71 3.57 9.63
CA ASN A 24 6.83 4.65 8.65
C ASN A 24 8.09 4.49 7.77
N PHE A 25 9.19 4.00 8.32
CA PHE A 25 10.43 3.74 7.60
C PHE A 25 10.27 2.58 6.61
N ILE A 26 9.62 1.48 7.01
CA ILE A 26 9.39 0.31 6.15
C ILE A 26 8.43 0.64 5.01
N MET A 27 7.38 1.45 5.26
CA MET A 27 6.46 1.92 4.21
C MET A 27 7.13 2.83 3.18
N SER A 28 8.08 3.65 3.63
CA SER A 28 8.94 4.47 2.76
C SER A 28 9.77 3.61 1.80
N ASP A 29 10.12 2.38 2.18
CA ASP A 29 11.00 1.50 1.42
C ASP A 29 10.30 0.82 0.24
N LEU A 30 9.07 0.34 0.40
CA LEU A 30 8.28 -0.21 -0.72
C LEU A 30 8.05 0.83 -1.82
N ALA A 31 7.64 2.03 -1.45
CA ALA A 31 7.36 3.09 -2.42
C ALA A 31 8.61 3.65 -3.10
N LYS A 32 9.82 3.36 -2.60
CA LYS A 32 11.09 3.71 -3.27
C LYS A 32 11.49 2.70 -4.33
N LYS A 33 10.97 1.48 -4.29
CA LYS A 33 11.25 0.44 -5.27
C LYS A 33 10.53 0.74 -6.59
N SER A 34 11.03 0.20 -7.69
CA SER A 34 10.32 0.18 -8.98
C SER A 34 9.60 -1.15 -9.15
N CYS A 35 8.43 -1.12 -9.79
CA CYS A 35 7.77 -2.35 -10.20
C CYS A 35 8.65 -3.11 -11.19
N ILE A 36 8.76 -4.42 -11.02
CA ILE A 36 9.49 -5.27 -11.94
C ILE A 36 8.46 -5.82 -12.92
N PRO A 37 8.64 -5.60 -14.25
CA PRO A 37 7.75 -6.18 -15.24
C PRO A 37 7.66 -7.68 -15.07
N CYS A 38 6.45 -8.20 -14.91
CA CYS A 38 6.24 -9.63 -14.74
C CYS A 38 6.50 -10.35 -16.06
N ARG A 39 7.47 -11.27 -16.06
CA ARG A 39 7.79 -12.09 -17.23
C ARG A 39 6.89 -13.31 -17.40
N GLY A 40 5.97 -13.54 -16.46
CA GLY A 40 5.16 -14.77 -16.37
C GLY A 40 5.95 -15.97 -15.81
N GLY A 41 5.26 -17.07 -15.53
CA GLY A 41 5.89 -18.31 -15.05
C GLY A 41 6.34 -18.31 -13.59
N VAL A 42 6.11 -17.22 -12.85
CA VAL A 42 6.34 -17.15 -11.41
C VAL A 42 5.02 -17.44 -10.70
N PRO A 43 4.98 -18.32 -9.68
CA PRO A 43 3.75 -18.53 -8.92
C PRO A 43 3.35 -17.27 -8.15
N PRO A 44 2.05 -17.00 -8.01
CA PRO A 44 1.58 -15.88 -7.19
C PRO A 44 1.96 -16.08 -5.71
N LEU A 45 2.16 -14.95 -5.01
CA LEU A 45 2.40 -14.96 -3.57
C LEU A 45 1.19 -15.50 -2.81
N LYS A 46 1.44 -16.25 -1.74
CA LYS A 46 0.43 -16.87 -0.90
C LYS A 46 0.78 -16.76 0.59
N GLY A 47 -0.25 -16.90 1.44
CA GLY A 47 -0.11 -17.09 2.88
C GLY A 47 0.77 -16.05 3.57
N THR A 48 1.82 -16.50 4.25
CA THR A 48 2.72 -15.65 5.06
C THR A 48 3.44 -14.59 4.21
N GLN A 49 3.78 -14.86 2.96
CA GLN A 49 4.40 -13.88 2.07
C GLN A 49 3.51 -12.66 1.83
N LEU A 50 2.19 -12.89 1.67
CA LEU A 50 1.21 -11.80 1.55
C LEU A 50 1.05 -11.03 2.86
N ALA A 51 0.99 -11.74 3.99
CA ALA A 51 0.88 -11.11 5.31
C ALA A 51 2.07 -10.18 5.61
N ASP A 52 3.29 -10.63 5.33
CA ASP A 52 4.52 -9.84 5.54
C ASP A 52 4.54 -8.56 4.67
N LEU A 53 4.07 -8.64 3.43
CA LEU A 53 3.98 -7.47 2.55
C LEU A 53 2.83 -6.55 2.94
N GLN A 54 1.70 -7.10 3.39
CA GLN A 54 0.57 -6.30 3.86
C GLN A 54 0.92 -5.47 5.10
N GLU A 55 1.72 -6.01 6.02
CA GLU A 55 2.21 -5.25 7.17
C GLU A 55 3.04 -4.02 6.77
N LYS A 56 3.66 -4.04 5.59
CA LYS A 56 4.43 -2.92 5.03
C LYS A 56 3.55 -1.87 4.35
N LEU A 57 2.27 -2.16 4.11
CA LEU A 57 1.29 -1.20 3.61
C LEU A 57 0.51 -0.54 4.76
N LYS A 58 -0.18 0.58 4.46
CA LYS A 58 -1.20 1.12 5.36
C LYS A 58 -2.38 0.16 5.45
N ASN A 59 -3.03 0.14 6.62
CA ASN A 59 -4.05 -0.85 6.97
C ASN A 59 -5.32 -0.83 6.08
N ASP A 60 -5.48 0.21 5.24
CA ASP A 60 -6.66 0.37 4.39
C ASP A 60 -6.63 -0.45 3.10
N TRP A 61 -5.45 -0.95 2.70
CA TRP A 61 -5.35 -1.90 1.60
C TRP A 61 -5.80 -3.29 2.05
N LYS A 62 -6.68 -3.88 1.28
CA LYS A 62 -7.22 -5.22 1.54
C LYS A 62 -6.70 -6.20 0.51
N ILE A 63 -6.26 -7.36 0.97
CA ILE A 63 -6.01 -8.52 0.11
C ILE A 63 -7.33 -9.27 -0.05
N ILE A 64 -7.82 -9.39 -1.26
CA ILE A 64 -9.07 -10.08 -1.59
C ILE A 64 -8.77 -11.44 -2.22
N ASN A 65 -9.23 -12.53 -1.59
CA ASN A 65 -9.09 -13.91 -2.05
C ASN A 65 -7.64 -14.31 -2.39
N GLU A 66 -6.65 -13.73 -1.72
CA GLU A 66 -5.22 -13.88 -2.05
C GLU A 66 -4.87 -13.58 -3.52
N HIS A 67 -5.75 -12.86 -4.23
CA HIS A 67 -5.66 -12.62 -5.66
C HIS A 67 -5.29 -11.18 -6.01
N HIS A 68 -5.90 -10.19 -5.37
CA HIS A 68 -5.66 -8.78 -5.67
C HIS A 68 -5.68 -7.91 -4.42
N LEU A 69 -5.08 -6.72 -4.55
CA LEU A 69 -5.18 -5.64 -3.56
C LEU A 69 -6.30 -4.69 -3.97
N GLU A 70 -7.06 -4.22 -3.00
CA GLU A 70 -8.13 -3.24 -3.19
C GLU A 70 -8.07 -2.16 -2.11
N LYS A 71 -8.27 -0.90 -2.50
CA LYS A 71 -8.46 0.23 -1.60
C LYS A 71 -9.41 1.25 -2.17
N GLU A 72 -10.25 1.82 -1.29
CA GLU A 72 -11.13 2.92 -1.60
C GLU A 72 -10.61 4.22 -0.98
N TYR A 73 -10.59 5.30 -1.76
CA TYR A 73 -10.21 6.65 -1.37
C TYR A 73 -11.44 7.55 -1.44
N SER A 74 -11.64 8.40 -0.43
CA SER A 74 -12.78 9.33 -0.37
C SER A 74 -12.30 10.76 -0.54
N PHE A 75 -13.05 11.56 -1.32
CA PHE A 75 -12.76 12.94 -1.67
C PHE A 75 -14.00 13.82 -1.44
N LYS A 76 -13.80 15.13 -1.33
CA LYS A 76 -14.88 16.10 -1.08
C LYS A 76 -15.81 16.30 -2.28
N ASN A 77 -15.30 16.06 -3.50
CA ASN A 77 -16.01 16.31 -4.74
C ASN A 77 -15.43 15.49 -5.89
N PHE A 78 -16.09 15.56 -7.05
CA PHE A 78 -15.68 14.83 -8.26
C PHE A 78 -14.33 15.32 -8.80
N LYS A 79 -14.05 16.62 -8.70
CA LYS A 79 -12.78 17.16 -9.23
C LYS A 79 -11.58 16.58 -8.48
N GLU A 80 -11.61 16.55 -7.15
CA GLU A 80 -10.53 15.93 -6.35
C GLU A 80 -10.37 14.44 -6.66
N ALA A 81 -11.48 13.71 -6.80
CA ALA A 81 -11.45 12.30 -7.17
C ALA A 81 -10.86 12.09 -8.58
N LEU A 82 -11.20 12.96 -9.54
CA LEU A 82 -10.65 12.93 -10.89
C LEU A 82 -9.15 13.26 -10.90
N ASP A 83 -8.74 14.30 -10.18
CA ASP A 83 -7.33 14.71 -10.09
C ASP A 83 -6.47 13.55 -9.52
N PHE A 84 -6.95 12.88 -8.49
CA PHE A 84 -6.29 11.69 -7.96
C PHE A 84 -6.25 10.53 -8.97
N THR A 85 -7.34 10.30 -9.69
CA THR A 85 -7.41 9.26 -10.73
C THR A 85 -6.36 9.49 -11.83
N ILE A 86 -6.17 10.75 -12.25
CA ILE A 86 -5.17 11.13 -13.25
C ILE A 86 -3.76 10.80 -12.73
N LYS A 87 -3.43 11.18 -11.49
CA LYS A 87 -2.13 10.88 -10.89
C LYS A 87 -1.85 9.37 -10.81
N VAL A 88 -2.86 8.58 -10.43
CA VAL A 88 -2.73 7.11 -10.40
C VAL A 88 -2.53 6.53 -11.81
N GLY A 89 -3.21 7.10 -12.81
CA GLY A 89 -3.01 6.73 -14.22
C GLY A 89 -1.59 7.02 -14.72
N GLU A 90 -1.05 8.21 -14.41
CA GLU A 90 0.33 8.58 -14.73
C GLU A 90 1.35 7.68 -14.01
N LEU A 91 1.09 7.34 -12.75
CA LEU A 91 1.89 6.39 -12.00
C LEU A 91 1.88 5.01 -12.69
N ALA A 92 0.72 4.55 -13.14
CA ALA A 92 0.57 3.26 -13.83
C ALA A 92 1.42 3.19 -15.11
N GLU A 93 1.40 4.25 -15.92
CA GLU A 93 2.24 4.37 -17.11
C GLU A 93 3.73 4.38 -16.76
N ASN A 94 4.13 5.15 -15.75
CA ASN A 94 5.52 5.23 -15.31
C ASN A 94 6.09 3.91 -14.75
N GLN A 95 5.24 3.09 -14.15
CA GLN A 95 5.64 1.80 -13.55
C GLN A 95 5.41 0.61 -14.48
N ASP A 96 4.79 0.81 -15.65
CA ASP A 96 4.32 -0.24 -16.55
C ASP A 96 3.53 -1.33 -15.81
N HIS A 97 2.66 -0.88 -14.89
CA HIS A 97 1.83 -1.74 -14.03
C HIS A 97 0.46 -1.09 -13.81
N HIS A 98 -0.58 -1.67 -14.42
CA HIS A 98 -1.86 -1.00 -14.63
C HIS A 98 -2.95 -1.58 -13.69
N PRO A 99 -3.50 -0.73 -12.79
CA PRO A 99 -4.64 -1.11 -11.94
C PRO A 99 -5.97 -0.96 -12.70
N ASP A 100 -7.01 -1.59 -12.17
CA ASP A 100 -8.37 -1.17 -12.44
C ASP A 100 -8.71 0.02 -11.54
N ILE A 101 -9.29 1.08 -12.12
CA ILE A 101 -9.68 2.29 -11.40
C ILE A 101 -11.17 2.53 -11.60
N PHE A 102 -11.91 2.57 -10.49
CA PHE A 102 -13.33 2.91 -10.50
C PHE A 102 -13.50 4.30 -9.86
N LEU A 103 -13.94 5.26 -10.68
CA LEU A 103 -14.15 6.65 -10.28
C LEU A 103 -15.65 6.94 -10.12
N THR A 104 -16.03 7.49 -8.99
CA THR A 104 -17.36 8.05 -8.74
C THR A 104 -17.25 9.49 -8.27
N TRP A 105 -18.40 10.14 -7.97
CA TRP A 105 -18.42 11.55 -7.60
C TRP A 105 -17.43 11.96 -6.50
N GLY A 106 -17.28 11.19 -5.47
CA GLY A 106 -16.40 11.51 -4.33
C GLY A 106 -15.54 10.32 -3.88
N LYS A 107 -15.38 9.30 -4.74
CA LYS A 107 -14.64 8.09 -4.41
C LYS A 107 -13.85 7.56 -5.58
N VAL A 108 -12.68 7.02 -5.28
CA VAL A 108 -11.86 6.25 -6.23
C VAL A 108 -11.53 4.92 -5.59
N LYS A 109 -11.89 3.83 -6.26
CA LYS A 109 -11.44 2.49 -5.87
C LYS A 109 -10.35 2.03 -6.82
N VAL A 110 -9.22 1.62 -6.25
CA VAL A 110 -8.07 1.08 -6.99
C VAL A 110 -7.97 -0.41 -6.68
N THR A 111 -7.92 -1.22 -7.72
CA THR A 111 -7.73 -2.67 -7.64
C THR A 111 -6.51 -3.05 -8.45
N ILE A 112 -5.55 -3.76 -7.87
CA ILE A 112 -4.28 -4.10 -8.53
C ILE A 112 -3.89 -5.56 -8.31
N TRP A 113 -3.49 -6.22 -9.39
CA TRP A 113 -2.84 -7.54 -9.39
C TRP A 113 -1.99 -7.72 -10.64
N THR A 114 -1.16 -8.71 -10.65
CA THR A 114 -0.32 -9.03 -11.80
C THR A 114 -1.09 -9.97 -12.75
N HIS A 115 -1.61 -9.43 -13.85
CA HIS A 115 -2.50 -10.14 -14.79
C HIS A 115 -1.85 -11.38 -15.40
N LYS A 116 -0.55 -11.33 -15.74
CA LYS A 116 0.16 -12.45 -16.38
C LYS A 116 0.26 -13.71 -15.54
N ILE A 117 0.13 -13.61 -14.22
CA ILE A 117 0.17 -14.75 -13.30
C ILE A 117 -1.15 -14.96 -12.56
N ASP A 118 -2.16 -14.12 -12.85
CA ASP A 118 -3.48 -14.14 -12.21
C ASP A 118 -3.38 -14.17 -10.68
N GLY A 119 -2.64 -13.21 -10.12
CA GLY A 119 -2.40 -13.11 -8.69
C GLY A 119 -1.43 -12.01 -8.29
N LEU A 120 -0.99 -12.04 -7.03
CA LEU A 120 -0.16 -11.01 -6.42
C LEU A 120 1.34 -11.31 -6.51
N THR A 121 2.11 -10.26 -6.75
CA THR A 121 3.57 -10.20 -6.64
C THR A 121 3.98 -9.02 -5.76
N GLU A 122 5.27 -8.89 -5.44
CA GLU A 122 5.78 -7.72 -4.73
C GLU A 122 5.49 -6.40 -5.47
N SER A 123 5.45 -6.42 -6.81
CA SER A 123 5.15 -5.22 -7.62
C SER A 123 3.78 -4.61 -7.33
N ASP A 124 2.78 -5.44 -7.00
CA ASP A 124 1.45 -4.95 -6.63
C ASP A 124 1.48 -4.16 -5.32
N PHE A 125 2.27 -4.61 -4.34
CA PHE A 125 2.46 -3.91 -3.08
C PHE A 125 3.30 -2.64 -3.24
N ILE A 126 4.29 -2.64 -4.13
CA ILE A 126 5.07 -1.44 -4.48
C ILE A 126 4.15 -0.40 -5.12
N PHE A 127 3.32 -0.81 -6.07
CA PHE A 127 2.35 0.08 -6.72
C PHE A 127 1.35 0.66 -5.70
N ALA A 128 0.79 -0.18 -4.84
CA ALA A 128 -0.11 0.24 -3.77
C ALA A 128 0.53 1.29 -2.84
N ALA A 129 1.78 1.07 -2.43
CA ALA A 129 2.52 2.02 -1.60
C ALA A 129 2.79 3.36 -2.31
N LYS A 130 3.06 3.33 -3.62
CA LYS A 130 3.22 4.54 -4.44
C LYS A 130 1.90 5.28 -4.61
N THR A 131 0.80 4.57 -4.85
CA THR A 131 -0.55 5.14 -4.97
C THR A 131 -0.94 5.95 -3.73
N ASP A 132 -0.59 5.47 -2.54
CA ASP A 132 -0.85 6.21 -1.29
C ASP A 132 -0.12 7.56 -1.19
N ARG A 133 0.92 7.78 -1.98
CA ARG A 133 1.67 9.04 -2.03
C ARG A 133 1.07 10.07 -2.98
N GLU A 134 0.15 9.65 -3.84
CA GLU A 134 -0.51 10.53 -4.80
C GLU A 134 -1.67 11.35 -4.19
N LEU A 135 -1.98 11.12 -2.90
CA LEU A 135 -3.00 11.87 -2.14
C LEU A 135 -2.66 13.35 -1.94
#